data_28ee8df07826b1ee85e5b6322b7fe5e1
#
_entry.id   28ee8df07826b1ee85e5b6322b7fe5e1
#
_cell.length_a   1.000
_cell.length_b   1.000
_cell.length_c   1.000
_cell.angle_alpha   90.00
_cell.angle_beta   90.00
_cell.angle_gamma   90.00
#
_symmetry.space_group_name_H-M   'P 1'
#
loop_
_entity.id
_entity.type
_entity.pdbx_description
1 polymer ?
#
loop_
_entity_poly.entity_id
_entity_poly.type
_entity_poly.pdbx_seq_one_letter_code
_entity_poly.pdbx_strand_id
1 'polypeptide(L)'
;MRVVVWLVEGTWPACVDAVRTHAPRATEVVLLHVSEPGVPGLAHGAFAGLLGRGHAERDPGNRLEDLGARSAARLLDAAAERLGRACTRQERTGRTEREVVAAAEGADLLVVARDGDRARLGPHSLGRAGRFVVDHAPCPVLLIWPEATPAVTTIPPPPPHPPDPPHHPHHPHHPHS
;
A
#
# COMPACT_ATOMS: atom_id res chain seq x y z
N MET A 1 -11.95 -6.50 -18.43
CA MET A 1 -10.81 -6.54 -17.48
C MET A 1 -10.83 -5.27 -16.67
N ARG A 2 -11.07 -5.43 -15.37
CA ARG A 2 -11.08 -4.33 -14.38
C ARG A 2 -9.74 -4.29 -13.66
N VAL A 3 -9.07 -3.14 -13.68
CA VAL A 3 -7.77 -2.94 -13.03
C VAL A 3 -7.90 -1.87 -11.95
N VAL A 4 -7.49 -2.19 -10.74
CA VAL A 4 -7.38 -1.22 -9.63
C VAL A 4 -5.91 -0.83 -9.48
N VAL A 5 -5.64 0.46 -9.40
CA VAL A 5 -4.29 1.02 -9.29
C VAL A 5 -4.20 1.77 -7.98
N TRP A 6 -3.47 1.22 -7.02
CA TRP A 6 -3.25 1.92 -5.76
C TRP A 6 -2.15 2.97 -5.92
N LEU A 7 -2.55 4.23 -5.70
CA LEU A 7 -1.71 5.40 -5.89
C LEU A 7 -1.21 5.92 -4.53
N VAL A 8 0.10 5.97 -4.39
CA VAL A 8 0.80 6.52 -3.22
C VAL A 8 1.70 7.66 -3.70
N GLU A 9 1.76 8.75 -2.93
CA GLU A 9 2.64 9.88 -3.21
C GLU A 9 4.08 9.38 -3.44
N GLY A 10 4.73 9.94 -4.46
CA GLY A 10 6.11 9.58 -4.85
C GLY A 10 6.26 8.27 -5.64
N THR A 11 5.25 7.41 -5.74
CA THR A 11 5.34 6.14 -6.50
C THR A 11 4.25 5.98 -7.57
N TRP A 12 3.18 6.77 -7.51
CA TRP A 12 2.04 6.67 -8.40
C TRP A 12 2.37 6.75 -9.91
N PRO A 13 3.38 7.53 -10.38
CA PRO A 13 3.66 7.60 -11.82
C PRO A 13 4.03 6.24 -12.41
N ALA A 14 4.84 5.47 -11.68
CA ALA A 14 5.24 4.14 -12.11
C ALA A 14 4.07 3.15 -12.12
N CYS A 15 3.10 3.26 -11.18
CA CYS A 15 1.88 2.45 -11.20
C CYS A 15 1.06 2.72 -12.45
N VAL A 16 0.89 3.98 -12.83
CA VAL A 16 0.15 4.36 -14.05
C VAL A 16 0.86 3.87 -15.31
N ASP A 17 2.20 4.02 -15.40
CA ASP A 17 2.98 3.53 -16.53
C ASP A 17 2.91 2.01 -16.65
N ALA A 18 2.91 1.29 -15.52
CA ALA A 18 2.74 -0.16 -15.50
C ALA A 18 1.39 -0.59 -16.09
N VAL A 19 0.30 0.13 -15.79
CA VAL A 19 -1.02 -0.14 -16.41
C VAL A 19 -0.99 0.07 -17.92
N ARG A 20 -0.34 1.14 -18.38
CA ARG A 20 -0.21 1.42 -19.82
C ARG A 20 0.55 0.31 -20.54
N THR A 21 1.55 -0.26 -19.89
CA THR A 21 2.42 -1.28 -20.46
C THR A 21 1.83 -2.69 -20.36
N HIS A 22 1.33 -3.06 -19.18
CA HIS A 22 0.94 -4.44 -18.88
C HIS A 22 -0.57 -4.70 -19.01
N ALA A 23 -1.39 -3.66 -18.96
CA ALA A 23 -2.84 -3.76 -19.11
C ALA A 23 -3.41 -2.74 -20.13
N PRO A 24 -2.85 -2.65 -21.36
CA PRO A 24 -3.25 -1.65 -22.35
C PRO A 24 -4.71 -1.82 -22.80
N ARG A 25 -5.24 -3.04 -22.70
CA ARG A 25 -6.62 -3.40 -23.10
C ARG A 25 -7.60 -3.47 -21.93
N ALA A 26 -7.22 -2.99 -20.74
CA ALA A 26 -8.16 -2.93 -19.62
C ALA A 26 -9.38 -2.06 -20.00
N THR A 27 -10.58 -2.59 -19.80
CA THR A 27 -11.84 -1.92 -20.13
C THR A 27 -12.29 -0.97 -19.03
N GLU A 28 -11.86 -1.21 -17.82
CA GLU A 28 -12.12 -0.39 -16.65
C GLU A 28 -10.82 -0.20 -15.86
N VAL A 29 -10.45 1.04 -15.60
CA VAL A 29 -9.31 1.39 -14.74
C VAL A 29 -9.81 2.27 -13.61
N VAL A 30 -9.55 1.82 -12.36
CA VAL A 30 -9.85 2.56 -11.14
C VAL A 30 -8.54 3.08 -10.56
N LEU A 31 -8.37 4.38 -10.50
CA LEU A 31 -7.29 5.06 -9.81
C LEU A 31 -7.72 5.29 -8.36
N LEU A 32 -7.11 4.56 -7.43
CA LEU A 32 -7.46 4.57 -6.02
C LEU A 32 -6.41 5.31 -5.20
N HIS A 33 -6.86 6.31 -4.44
CA HIS A 33 -6.08 6.93 -3.36
C HIS A 33 -6.78 6.71 -2.03
N VAL A 34 -6.01 6.42 -0.96
CA VAL A 34 -6.55 6.23 0.39
C VAL A 34 -5.87 7.20 1.34
N SER A 35 -6.70 8.00 2.02
CA SER A 35 -6.29 8.95 3.06
C SER A 35 -6.52 8.36 4.44
N GLU A 36 -5.55 8.47 5.34
CA GLU A 36 -5.71 8.01 6.73
C GLU A 36 -6.30 9.12 7.61
N PRO A 37 -7.33 8.85 8.42
CA PRO A 37 -8.03 9.86 9.22
C PRO A 37 -7.25 10.34 10.47
N GLY A 38 -5.99 9.91 10.67
CA GLY A 38 -5.30 10.04 11.94
C GLY A 38 -4.90 11.46 12.37
N VAL A 39 -4.51 12.33 11.47
CA VAL A 39 -3.97 13.66 11.77
C VAL A 39 -5.07 14.70 12.01
N PRO A 40 -6.12 14.79 11.17
CA PRO A 40 -7.23 15.71 11.41
C PRO A 40 -7.96 15.45 12.73
N GLY A 41 -8.24 14.20 13.06
CA GLY A 41 -8.95 13.83 14.29
C GLY A 41 -8.24 14.24 15.58
N LEU A 42 -6.91 14.18 15.62
CA LEU A 42 -6.10 14.67 16.73
C LEU A 42 -6.14 16.21 16.84
N ALA A 43 -6.11 16.91 15.70
CA ALA A 43 -6.20 18.37 15.67
C ALA A 43 -7.57 18.88 16.12
N HIS A 44 -8.67 18.21 15.73
CA HIS A 44 -10.01 18.50 16.21
C HIS A 44 -10.13 18.30 17.73
N GLY A 45 -9.62 17.20 18.26
CA GLY A 45 -9.65 16.89 19.68
C GLY A 45 -8.90 17.92 20.52
N ALA A 46 -7.74 18.36 20.07
CA ALA A 46 -6.93 19.38 20.76
C ALA A 46 -7.63 20.76 20.74
N PHE A 47 -8.22 21.13 19.61
CA PHE A 47 -8.92 22.42 19.47
C PHE A 47 -10.21 22.48 20.31
N ALA A 48 -11.00 21.42 20.29
CA ALA A 48 -12.25 21.33 21.08
C ALA A 48 -11.99 21.39 22.60
N GLY A 49 -10.85 20.88 23.05
CA GLY A 49 -10.46 20.88 24.46
C GLY A 49 -9.95 22.23 24.98
N LEU A 50 -9.34 23.07 24.14
CA LEU A 50 -8.67 24.31 24.55
C LEU A 50 -9.50 25.58 24.38
N LEU A 51 -10.36 25.69 23.39
CA LEU A 51 -10.92 26.98 22.97
C LEU A 51 -12.46 27.06 22.93
N GLY A 52 -13.16 26.02 23.34
CA GLY A 52 -14.63 26.07 23.44
C GLY A 52 -15.36 26.48 22.14
N ARG A 53 -16.59 26.09 22.05
CA ARG A 53 -17.56 26.25 20.99
C ARG A 53 -17.53 27.61 20.29
N GLY A 54 -17.21 27.68 19.00
CA GLY A 54 -17.62 28.89 18.31
C GLY A 54 -17.14 29.23 16.93
N HIS A 55 -16.12 28.65 16.34
CA HIS A 55 -15.67 29.06 14.99
C HIS A 55 -15.10 27.87 14.21
N ALA A 56 -15.99 27.13 13.53
CA ALA A 56 -15.62 26.00 12.66
C ALA A 56 -14.62 26.39 11.55
N GLU A 57 -14.66 27.62 11.08
CA GLU A 57 -13.74 28.15 10.06
C GLU A 57 -12.28 28.31 10.54
N ARG A 58 -12.05 28.32 11.84
CA ARG A 58 -10.72 28.48 12.45
C ARG A 58 -10.15 27.17 12.99
N ASP A 59 -10.89 26.07 12.88
CA ASP A 59 -10.45 24.78 13.34
C ASP A 59 -9.26 24.26 12.50
N PRO A 60 -8.08 24.03 13.12
CA PRO A 60 -6.92 23.51 12.41
C PRO A 60 -7.18 22.14 11.76
N GLY A 61 -8.09 21.33 12.33
CA GLY A 61 -8.50 20.04 11.78
C GLY A 61 -9.16 20.17 10.41
N ASN A 62 -10.13 21.08 10.26
CA ASN A 62 -10.81 21.35 8.99
C ASN A 62 -9.83 21.79 7.89
N ARG A 63 -8.84 22.64 8.25
CA ARG A 63 -7.82 23.06 7.29
C ARG A 63 -6.91 21.92 6.84
N LEU A 64 -6.56 21.00 7.73
CA LEU A 64 -5.75 19.82 7.39
C LEU A 64 -6.54 18.84 6.52
N GLU A 65 -7.84 18.66 6.80
CA GLU A 65 -8.74 17.86 5.97
C GLU A 65 -8.87 18.45 4.56
N ASP A 66 -9.10 19.76 4.45
CA ASP A 66 -9.19 20.47 3.17
C ASP A 66 -7.88 20.37 2.36
N LEU A 67 -6.73 20.49 3.02
CA LEU A 67 -5.43 20.34 2.37
C LEU A 67 -5.21 18.91 1.91
N GLY A 68 -5.56 17.92 2.73
CA GLY A 68 -5.50 16.50 2.38
C GLY A 68 -6.36 16.15 1.17
N ALA A 69 -7.63 16.58 1.18
CA ALA A 69 -8.55 16.36 0.08
C ALA A 69 -8.08 17.01 -1.23
N ARG A 70 -7.55 18.23 -1.16
CA ARG A 70 -6.98 18.91 -2.33
C ARG A 70 -5.72 18.21 -2.87
N SER A 71 -4.90 17.63 -1.99
CA SER A 71 -3.73 16.87 -2.39
C SER A 71 -4.13 15.58 -3.09
N ALA A 72 -5.07 14.84 -2.51
CA ALA A 72 -5.62 13.62 -3.07
C ALA A 72 -6.26 13.87 -4.46
N ALA A 73 -7.06 14.92 -4.58
CA ALA A 73 -7.67 15.29 -5.86
C ALA A 73 -6.61 15.60 -6.93
N ARG A 74 -5.58 16.39 -6.60
CA ARG A 74 -4.48 16.70 -7.53
C ARG A 74 -3.71 15.45 -7.96
N LEU A 75 -3.45 14.53 -7.02
CA LEU A 75 -2.78 13.27 -7.32
C LEU A 75 -3.60 12.43 -8.29
N LEU A 76 -4.90 12.28 -8.03
CA LEU A 76 -5.83 11.54 -8.89
C LEU A 76 -5.97 12.18 -10.28
N ASP A 77 -6.01 13.51 -10.36
CA ASP A 77 -6.07 14.24 -11.63
C ASP A 77 -4.78 14.05 -12.45
N ALA A 78 -3.62 14.23 -11.82
CA ALA A 78 -2.33 14.02 -12.47
C ALA A 78 -2.15 12.56 -12.94
N ALA A 79 -2.62 11.60 -12.15
CA ALA A 79 -2.58 10.18 -12.53
C ALA A 79 -3.50 9.89 -13.72
N ALA A 80 -4.70 10.47 -13.76
CA ALA A 80 -5.64 10.32 -14.87
C ALA A 80 -5.10 10.96 -16.16
N GLU A 81 -4.50 12.15 -16.06
CA GLU A 81 -3.84 12.82 -17.19
C GLU A 81 -2.69 11.94 -17.73
N ARG A 82 -1.82 11.43 -16.85
CA ARG A 82 -0.73 10.53 -17.25
C ARG A 82 -1.21 9.23 -17.88
N LEU A 83 -2.33 8.67 -17.40
CA LEU A 83 -2.94 7.47 -17.98
C LEU A 83 -3.42 7.72 -19.41
N GLY A 84 -3.93 8.91 -19.71
CA GLY A 84 -4.31 9.35 -21.05
C GLY A 84 -5.52 8.61 -21.65
N ARG A 85 -6.37 8.00 -20.80
CA ARG A 85 -7.62 7.33 -21.21
C ARG A 85 -8.69 7.39 -20.12
N ALA A 86 -9.91 7.01 -20.43
CA ALA A 86 -11.01 6.97 -19.48
C ALA A 86 -10.66 6.09 -18.26
N CYS A 87 -10.94 6.61 -17.06
CA CYS A 87 -10.71 5.93 -15.79
C CYS A 87 -11.69 6.48 -14.72
N THR A 88 -11.91 5.70 -13.69
CA THR A 88 -12.61 6.12 -12.48
C THR A 88 -11.59 6.61 -11.45
N ARG A 89 -11.79 7.82 -10.91
CA ARG A 89 -11.01 8.32 -9.77
C ARG A 89 -11.76 7.98 -8.50
N GLN A 90 -11.10 7.29 -7.58
CA GLN A 90 -11.69 6.88 -6.31
C GLN A 90 -10.79 7.33 -5.16
N GLU A 91 -11.32 8.19 -4.30
CA GLU A 91 -10.74 8.49 -3.00
C GLU A 91 -11.50 7.72 -1.92
N ARG A 92 -10.76 7.13 -0.99
CA ARG A 92 -11.30 6.48 0.21
C ARG A 92 -10.60 7.02 1.44
N THR A 93 -11.30 6.98 2.56
CA THR A 93 -10.75 7.35 3.87
C THR A 93 -10.86 6.18 4.81
N GLY A 94 -9.75 5.79 5.44
CA GLY A 94 -9.73 4.65 6.35
C GLY A 94 -8.32 4.10 6.55
N ARG A 95 -8.26 2.87 7.09
CA ARG A 95 -6.99 2.15 7.18
C ARG A 95 -6.56 1.72 5.78
N THR A 96 -5.46 2.29 5.33
CA THR A 96 -4.98 2.18 3.95
C THR A 96 -5.01 0.75 3.43
N GLU A 97 -4.43 -0.21 4.17
CA GLU A 97 -4.34 -1.59 3.73
C GLU A 97 -5.70 -2.29 3.57
N ARG A 98 -6.68 -1.93 4.41
CA ARG A 98 -8.02 -2.52 4.35
C ARG A 98 -8.85 -1.93 3.22
N GLU A 99 -8.76 -0.62 3.03
CA GLU A 99 -9.47 0.07 1.95
C GLU A 99 -8.97 -0.37 0.57
N VAL A 100 -7.66 -0.62 0.43
CA VAL A 100 -7.09 -1.13 -0.82
C VAL A 100 -7.57 -2.54 -1.12
N VAL A 101 -7.56 -3.45 -0.12
CA VAL A 101 -8.05 -4.82 -0.30
C VAL A 101 -9.54 -4.83 -0.65
N ALA A 102 -10.36 -4.02 0.04
CA ALA A 102 -11.79 -3.90 -0.25
C ALA A 102 -12.05 -3.32 -1.66
N ALA A 103 -11.25 -2.35 -2.12
CA ALA A 103 -11.37 -1.81 -3.47
C ALA A 103 -11.00 -2.81 -4.57
N ALA A 104 -10.14 -3.79 -4.24
CA ALA A 104 -9.70 -4.83 -5.15
C ALA A 104 -10.72 -5.98 -5.31
N GLU A 105 -11.80 -6.00 -4.52
CA GLU A 105 -12.87 -6.99 -4.70
C GLU A 105 -13.46 -6.91 -6.11
N GLY A 106 -13.52 -8.05 -6.78
CA GLY A 106 -14.01 -8.16 -8.17
C GLY A 106 -13.11 -7.51 -9.22
N ALA A 107 -11.87 -7.14 -8.88
CA ALA A 107 -10.86 -6.73 -9.85
C ALA A 107 -10.19 -7.95 -10.49
N ASP A 108 -9.75 -7.79 -11.74
CA ASP A 108 -8.93 -8.78 -12.43
C ASP A 108 -7.44 -8.58 -12.15
N LEU A 109 -7.05 -7.38 -11.71
CA LEU A 109 -5.67 -7.02 -11.42
C LEU A 109 -5.60 -5.84 -10.44
N LEU A 110 -4.74 -5.95 -9.43
CA LEU A 110 -4.33 -4.85 -8.56
C LEU A 110 -2.88 -4.47 -8.87
N VAL A 111 -2.63 -3.18 -9.12
CA VAL A 111 -1.28 -2.64 -9.35
C VAL A 111 -0.80 -1.92 -8.10
N VAL A 112 0.38 -2.32 -7.61
CA VAL A 112 0.98 -1.84 -6.37
C VAL A 112 2.46 -1.53 -6.60
N ALA A 113 2.94 -0.38 -6.16
CA ALA A 113 4.37 -0.08 -6.14
C ALA A 113 5.01 -0.51 -4.81
N ARG A 114 6.29 -0.84 -4.88
CA ARG A 114 7.12 -1.00 -3.68
C ARG A 114 7.34 0.36 -3.02
N ASP A 115 7.02 0.45 -1.75
CA ASP A 115 6.98 1.68 -0.94
C ASP A 115 7.92 1.64 0.28
N GLY A 116 8.70 0.57 0.43
CA GLY A 116 9.67 0.40 1.52
C GLY A 116 11.11 0.78 1.16
N ASP A 117 12.09 0.02 1.65
CA ASP A 117 13.52 0.20 1.32
C ASP A 117 13.77 -0.23 -0.14
N ARG A 118 13.96 0.74 -1.01
CA ARG A 118 14.17 0.53 -2.45
C ARG A 118 15.64 0.40 -2.85
N ALA A 119 16.57 0.47 -1.88
CA ALA A 119 18.00 0.36 -2.17
C ALA A 119 18.46 -1.08 -2.41
N ARG A 120 17.67 -2.06 -1.98
CA ARG A 120 18.01 -3.49 -2.11
C ARG A 120 16.80 -4.36 -2.40
N LEU A 121 17.05 -5.52 -3.02
CA LEU A 121 16.04 -6.56 -3.20
C LEU A 121 15.75 -7.23 -1.86
N GLY A 122 14.48 -7.60 -1.64
CA GLY A 122 14.08 -8.36 -0.47
C GLY A 122 12.80 -7.84 0.20
N PRO A 123 12.42 -8.44 1.33
CA PRO A 123 11.12 -8.19 1.96
C PRO A 123 10.96 -6.76 2.49
N HIS A 124 12.05 -6.06 2.83
CA HIS A 124 12.00 -4.68 3.30
C HIS A 124 11.64 -3.65 2.22
N SER A 125 11.64 -4.07 0.94
CA SER A 125 11.21 -3.19 -0.17
C SER A 125 9.70 -2.93 -0.18
N LEU A 126 8.92 -3.67 0.60
CA LEU A 126 7.51 -3.41 0.88
C LEU A 126 7.34 -2.81 2.28
N GLY A 127 6.62 -1.70 2.37
CA GLY A 127 6.14 -1.15 3.63
C GLY A 127 5.06 -2.04 4.26
N ARG A 128 4.59 -1.67 5.46
CA ARG A 128 3.59 -2.48 6.20
C ARG A 128 2.28 -2.63 5.43
N ALA A 129 1.75 -1.52 4.89
CA ALA A 129 0.50 -1.54 4.14
C ALA A 129 0.66 -2.33 2.83
N GLY A 130 1.74 -2.09 2.07
CA GLY A 130 2.02 -2.82 0.83
C GLY A 130 2.14 -4.33 1.05
N ARG A 131 2.81 -4.77 2.11
CA ARG A 131 2.92 -6.20 2.47
C ARG A 131 1.55 -6.79 2.78
N PHE A 132 0.77 -6.13 3.64
CA PHE A 132 -0.59 -6.60 3.97
C PHE A 132 -1.45 -6.74 2.71
N VAL A 133 -1.40 -5.75 1.82
CA VAL A 133 -2.16 -5.76 0.56
C VAL A 133 -1.76 -6.94 -0.32
N VAL A 134 -0.45 -7.19 -0.49
CA VAL A 134 0.04 -8.33 -1.30
C VAL A 134 -0.40 -9.67 -0.72
N ASP A 135 -0.39 -9.81 0.61
CA ASP A 135 -0.76 -11.05 1.29
C ASP A 135 -2.28 -11.31 1.28
N HIS A 136 -3.11 -10.26 1.17
CA HIS A 136 -4.58 -10.37 1.34
C HIS A 136 -5.38 -9.93 0.11
N ALA A 137 -4.72 -9.56 -1.00
CA ALA A 137 -5.44 -9.15 -2.20
C ALA A 137 -6.33 -10.29 -2.75
N PRO A 138 -7.61 -10.01 -3.07
CA PRO A 138 -8.54 -11.02 -3.59
C PRO A 138 -8.37 -11.31 -5.08
N CYS A 139 -7.35 -10.72 -5.73
CA CYS A 139 -7.05 -10.83 -7.15
C CYS A 139 -5.53 -10.86 -7.40
N PRO A 140 -5.08 -11.19 -8.62
CA PRO A 140 -3.67 -11.06 -8.99
C PRO A 140 -3.10 -9.67 -8.72
N VAL A 141 -1.86 -9.60 -8.22
CA VAL A 141 -1.15 -8.36 -7.91
C VAL A 141 0.04 -8.18 -8.84
N LEU A 142 0.08 -7.05 -9.53
CA LEU A 142 1.26 -6.58 -10.25
C LEU A 142 2.07 -5.66 -9.32
N LEU A 143 3.14 -6.22 -8.78
CA LEU A 143 4.04 -5.49 -7.89
C LEU A 143 5.21 -4.92 -8.70
N ILE A 144 5.36 -3.60 -8.66
CA ILE A 144 6.35 -2.89 -9.49
C ILE A 144 7.41 -2.18 -8.64
N TRP A 145 8.58 -1.98 -9.23
CA TRP A 145 9.56 -1.04 -8.74
C TRP A 145 9.24 0.35 -9.29
N PRO A 146 9.13 1.39 -8.43
CA PRO A 146 8.82 2.74 -8.90
C PRO A 146 10.00 3.41 -9.60
N GLU A 147 11.19 2.88 -9.41
CA GLU A 147 12.46 3.34 -9.98
C GLU A 147 13.22 2.14 -10.57
N ALA A 148 14.47 2.34 -10.97
CA ALA A 148 15.32 1.25 -11.44
C ALA A 148 15.43 0.16 -10.37
N THR A 149 15.22 -1.10 -10.80
CA THR A 149 15.34 -2.26 -9.91
C THR A 149 16.78 -2.38 -9.38
N PRO A 150 16.98 -2.57 -8.07
CA PRO A 150 18.31 -2.84 -7.51
C PRO A 150 18.94 -4.10 -8.13
N ALA A 151 20.25 -4.14 -8.16
CA ALA A 151 20.98 -5.31 -8.67
C ALA A 151 20.72 -6.56 -7.80
N VAL A 152 20.74 -7.74 -8.42
CA VAL A 152 20.55 -9.03 -7.73
C VAL A 152 21.57 -9.24 -6.60
N THR A 153 22.74 -8.65 -6.72
CA THR A 153 23.80 -8.68 -5.69
C THR A 153 23.41 -7.98 -4.38
N THR A 154 22.32 -7.21 -4.37
CA THR A 154 21.80 -6.56 -3.15
C THR A 154 20.94 -7.49 -2.29
N ILE A 155 20.65 -8.71 -2.75
CA ILE A 155 19.92 -9.72 -1.95
C ILE A 155 20.78 -10.09 -0.73
N PRO A 156 20.27 -9.94 0.51
CA PRO A 156 21.00 -10.32 1.69
C PRO A 156 21.23 -11.86 1.71
N PRO A 157 22.33 -12.33 2.28
CA PRO A 157 22.54 -13.76 2.44
C PRO A 157 21.41 -14.39 3.27
N PRO A 158 21.09 -15.68 3.06
CA PRO A 158 20.09 -16.36 3.86
C PRO A 158 20.53 -16.37 5.35
N PRO A 159 19.58 -16.31 6.29
CA PRO A 159 19.92 -16.43 7.70
C PRO A 159 20.65 -17.76 7.96
N PRO A 160 21.59 -17.82 8.92
CA PRO A 160 22.25 -19.06 9.30
C PRO A 160 21.20 -20.09 9.73
N HIS A 161 21.38 -21.34 9.30
CA HIS A 161 20.51 -22.42 9.76
C HIS A 161 20.54 -22.49 11.29
N PRO A 162 19.39 -22.65 11.96
CA PRO A 162 19.40 -22.94 13.38
C PRO A 162 20.23 -24.23 13.62
N PRO A 163 21.00 -24.33 14.72
CA PRO A 163 21.72 -25.55 15.03
C PRO A 163 20.73 -26.72 15.10
N ASP A 164 21.15 -27.87 14.59
CA ASP A 164 20.35 -29.07 14.67
C ASP A 164 19.97 -29.35 16.13
N PRO A 165 18.73 -29.74 16.42
CA PRO A 165 18.31 -30.06 17.77
C PRO A 165 19.22 -31.20 18.28
N PRO A 166 19.65 -31.18 19.57
CA PRO A 166 20.50 -32.21 20.13
C PRO A 166 19.83 -33.56 19.93
N HIS A 167 20.57 -34.48 19.31
CA HIS A 167 20.12 -35.86 19.16
C HIS A 167 19.84 -36.43 20.55
N HIS A 168 18.60 -36.67 20.90
CA HIS A 168 18.24 -37.41 22.09
C HIS A 168 18.76 -38.87 21.90
N PRO A 169 19.64 -39.36 22.76
CA PRO A 169 20.05 -40.75 22.68
C PRO A 169 18.83 -41.64 22.87
N HIS A 170 18.63 -42.58 21.94
CA HIS A 170 17.60 -43.59 22.04
C HIS A 170 17.78 -44.36 23.36
N HIS A 171 16.81 -44.26 24.26
CA HIS A 171 16.77 -45.12 25.44
C HIS A 171 16.61 -46.58 24.96
N PRO A 172 17.51 -47.49 25.35
CA PRO A 172 17.33 -48.91 25.02
C PRO A 172 16.06 -49.43 25.69
N HIS A 173 15.20 -50.07 24.91
CA HIS A 173 14.05 -50.80 25.44
C HIS A 173 14.54 -51.90 26.38
N HIS A 174 14.17 -51.82 27.65
CA HIS A 174 14.30 -52.92 28.57
C HIS A 174 13.29 -54.02 28.19
N PRO A 175 13.71 -55.28 27.94
CA PRO A 175 12.79 -56.37 27.76
C PRO A 175 12.16 -56.71 29.12
N HIS A 176 10.84 -56.71 29.15
CA HIS A 176 10.09 -57.25 30.30
C HIS A 176 10.21 -58.78 30.29
N SER A 177 10.77 -59.33 31.39
CA SER A 177 10.71 -60.75 31.75
C SER A 177 9.43 -61.03 32.48
#